data_3ad634968757ff7b360ed708c8eb1275
#
_entry.id   3ad634968757ff7b360ed708c8eb1275
#
_cell.length_a   1.000
_cell.length_b   1.000
_cell.length_c   1.000
_cell.angle_alpha   90.00
_cell.angle_beta   90.00
_cell.angle_gamma   90.00
#
_symmetry.space_group_name_H-M   'P 1'
#
loop_
_entity.id
_entity.type
_entity.pdbx_description
1 polymer ?
#
loop_
_entity_poly.entity_id
_entity_poly.type
_entity_poly.pdbx_seq_one_letter_code
_entity_poly.pdbx_strand_id
1 'polypeptide(L)'
;MIQLVPMSEDEFPAWLDLRVTLDAQYKVESEGYSPQEAEELVREEYAELLPEGVATPRQHLYHIVDQATGCQVGAIWFDIAPHIHRAFVMDFLIYQPFRRRGYGTQALLALEDLVRERGYYAIGLHVLGDNTPARRLYDKMGYVQTNLYAALTFNGDSPNGASPNAGRTVELLPMQAEQFQTYCTSLAEALAREQVRAGHWGAGYAMQMARQEYAGRLPKGHQTPDELLFTIADPALSSPVGALWVTRREFGGPTPKAIVQDLRIYPSRGRKAYQIAAIHALEDYAQKLQLGGVVFHLFSNEPLARLVVDKLGYHVTNVFMTKTLE
;
A
#
# COMPACT_ATOMS: atom_id res chain seq x y z
N MET A 1 27.06 -17.84 -10.76
CA MET A 1 26.39 -16.73 -11.47
C MET A 1 24.94 -17.13 -11.64
N ILE A 2 24.02 -16.19 -11.47
CA ILE A 2 22.57 -16.46 -11.62
C ILE A 2 22.12 -16.12 -13.03
N GLN A 3 21.19 -16.93 -13.54
CA GLN A 3 20.43 -16.68 -14.77
C GLN A 3 18.94 -16.64 -14.43
N LEU A 4 18.21 -15.70 -15.02
CA LEU A 4 16.75 -15.69 -15.03
C LEU A 4 16.29 -16.47 -16.28
N VAL A 5 15.60 -17.59 -16.06
CA VAL A 5 15.08 -18.47 -17.12
C VAL A 5 13.55 -18.33 -17.14
N PRO A 6 12.93 -17.96 -18.27
CA PRO A 6 11.47 -17.87 -18.35
C PRO A 6 10.82 -19.17 -17.89
N MET A 7 9.78 -19.06 -17.07
CA MET A 7 8.98 -20.22 -16.61
C MET A 7 8.11 -20.73 -17.78
N SER A 8 8.07 -22.03 -17.97
CA SER A 8 7.21 -22.67 -18.97
C SER A 8 5.78 -22.87 -18.45
N GLU A 9 4.85 -23.14 -19.38
CA GLU A 9 3.46 -23.47 -19.04
C GLU A 9 3.36 -24.73 -18.18
N ASP A 10 4.20 -25.72 -18.44
CA ASP A 10 4.22 -26.98 -17.67
C ASP A 10 4.74 -26.82 -16.23
N GLU A 11 5.57 -25.80 -15.97
CA GLU A 11 6.14 -25.50 -14.64
C GLU A 11 5.25 -24.60 -13.78
N PHE A 12 4.38 -23.81 -14.44
CA PHE A 12 3.51 -22.84 -13.78
C PHE A 12 2.60 -23.43 -12.69
N PRO A 13 1.91 -24.58 -12.91
CA PRO A 13 1.03 -25.12 -11.87
C PRO A 13 1.76 -25.45 -10.56
N ALA A 14 2.97 -26.02 -10.65
CA ALA A 14 3.75 -26.36 -9.46
C ALA A 14 4.24 -25.12 -8.70
N TRP A 15 4.61 -24.06 -9.43
CA TRP A 15 4.95 -22.77 -8.84
C TRP A 15 3.73 -22.12 -8.18
N LEU A 16 2.58 -22.13 -8.84
CA LEU A 16 1.33 -21.56 -8.31
C LEU A 16 0.90 -22.26 -7.03
N ASP A 17 0.90 -23.60 -6.98
CA ASP A 17 0.55 -24.35 -5.78
C ASP A 17 1.48 -24.04 -4.61
N LEU A 18 2.78 -23.88 -4.85
CA LEU A 18 3.73 -23.44 -3.84
C LEU A 18 3.37 -22.04 -3.32
N ARG A 19 3.06 -21.11 -4.21
CA ARG A 19 2.71 -19.73 -3.83
C ARG A 19 1.42 -19.69 -3.04
N VAL A 20 0.37 -20.36 -3.54
CA VAL A 20 -0.91 -20.47 -2.83
C VAL A 20 -0.70 -21.01 -1.42
N THR A 21 0.10 -22.05 -1.25
CA THR A 21 0.38 -22.61 0.07
C THR A 21 1.06 -21.61 1.01
N LEU A 22 2.09 -20.89 0.51
CA LEU A 22 2.84 -19.94 1.34
C LEU A 22 2.01 -18.70 1.70
N ASP A 23 1.25 -18.17 0.74
CA ASP A 23 0.47 -16.96 0.95
C ASP A 23 -0.79 -17.23 1.78
N ALA A 24 -1.43 -18.40 1.60
CA ALA A 24 -2.53 -18.84 2.46
C ALA A 24 -2.06 -19.05 3.90
N GLN A 25 -0.89 -19.67 4.11
CA GLN A 25 -0.31 -19.79 5.44
C GLN A 25 -0.08 -18.42 6.09
N TYR A 26 0.44 -17.45 5.35
CA TYR A 26 0.60 -16.09 5.85
C TYR A 26 -0.75 -15.45 6.24
N LYS A 27 -1.80 -15.60 5.41
CA LYS A 27 -3.15 -15.09 5.73
C LYS A 27 -3.73 -15.73 7.01
N VAL A 28 -3.50 -17.02 7.22
CA VAL A 28 -3.92 -17.71 8.46
C VAL A 28 -3.17 -17.17 9.67
N GLU A 29 -1.83 -17.12 9.59
CA GLU A 29 -0.97 -16.78 10.74
C GLU A 29 -1.02 -15.29 11.12
N SER A 30 -1.16 -14.43 10.12
CA SER A 30 -1.00 -12.97 10.31
C SER A 30 -2.30 -12.18 10.15
N GLU A 31 -3.27 -12.69 9.41
CA GLU A 31 -4.49 -11.96 9.06
C GLU A 31 -5.77 -12.57 9.68
N GLY A 32 -5.68 -13.79 10.25
CA GLY A 32 -6.75 -14.41 11.01
C GLY A 32 -7.84 -15.09 10.18
N TYR A 33 -7.56 -15.40 8.90
CA TYR A 33 -8.46 -16.20 8.07
C TYR A 33 -8.43 -17.67 8.50
N SER A 34 -9.50 -18.41 8.25
CA SER A 34 -9.46 -19.86 8.32
C SER A 34 -8.58 -20.44 7.19
N PRO A 35 -8.00 -21.64 7.34
CA PRO A 35 -7.17 -22.23 6.29
C PRO A 35 -7.88 -22.36 4.93
N GLN A 36 -9.17 -22.70 4.94
CA GLN A 36 -9.96 -22.84 3.72
C GLN A 36 -10.21 -21.48 3.05
N GLU A 37 -10.67 -20.47 3.80
CA GLU A 37 -10.89 -19.12 3.28
C GLU A 37 -9.61 -18.52 2.73
N ALA A 38 -8.47 -18.70 3.43
CA ALA A 38 -7.18 -18.21 3.00
C ALA A 38 -6.75 -18.82 1.65
N GLU A 39 -6.93 -20.12 1.48
CA GLU A 39 -6.59 -20.80 0.23
C GLU A 39 -7.49 -20.36 -0.93
N GLU A 40 -8.81 -20.28 -0.70
CA GLU A 40 -9.78 -19.82 -1.71
C GLU A 40 -9.45 -18.40 -2.16
N LEU A 41 -9.26 -17.45 -1.21
CA LEU A 41 -8.90 -16.06 -1.50
C LEU A 41 -7.61 -15.94 -2.30
N VAL A 42 -6.56 -16.65 -1.89
CA VAL A 42 -5.27 -16.59 -2.59
C VAL A 42 -5.38 -17.17 -3.99
N ARG A 43 -6.13 -18.26 -4.20
CA ARG A 43 -6.36 -18.81 -5.55
C ARG A 43 -7.13 -17.82 -6.44
N GLU A 44 -8.12 -17.13 -5.91
CA GLU A 44 -8.87 -16.09 -6.62
C GLU A 44 -7.95 -14.91 -6.99
N GLU A 45 -7.13 -14.41 -6.04
CA GLU A 45 -6.15 -13.34 -6.29
C GLU A 45 -5.18 -13.71 -7.42
N TYR A 46 -4.63 -14.93 -7.43
CA TYR A 46 -3.75 -15.38 -8.50
C TYR A 46 -4.49 -15.57 -9.84
N ALA A 47 -5.72 -16.05 -9.84
CA ALA A 47 -6.53 -16.19 -11.05
C ALA A 47 -6.86 -14.83 -11.69
N GLU A 48 -7.07 -13.78 -10.90
CA GLU A 48 -7.27 -12.42 -11.38
C GLU A 48 -5.98 -11.80 -11.93
N LEU A 49 -4.84 -12.04 -11.26
CA LEU A 49 -3.55 -11.46 -11.65
C LEU A 49 -2.90 -12.18 -12.81
N LEU A 50 -3.13 -13.49 -12.95
CA LEU A 50 -2.54 -14.37 -13.96
C LEU A 50 -3.61 -15.20 -14.69
N PRO A 51 -4.61 -14.56 -15.34
CA PRO A 51 -5.74 -15.26 -15.96
C PRO A 51 -5.33 -16.19 -17.12
N GLU A 52 -4.18 -15.95 -17.74
CA GLU A 52 -3.60 -16.79 -18.80
C GLU A 52 -2.28 -17.44 -18.35
N GLY A 53 -2.08 -17.61 -17.04
CA GLY A 53 -0.85 -18.16 -16.46
C GLY A 53 0.40 -17.38 -16.89
N VAL A 54 1.42 -18.10 -17.39
CA VAL A 54 2.67 -17.48 -17.86
C VAL A 54 2.47 -16.64 -19.14
N ALA A 55 1.36 -16.84 -19.88
CA ALA A 55 1.04 -16.08 -21.08
C ALA A 55 0.30 -14.77 -20.78
N THR A 56 -0.05 -14.49 -19.53
CA THR A 56 -0.73 -13.26 -19.13
C THR A 56 0.05 -12.04 -19.60
N PRO A 57 -0.56 -11.12 -20.36
CA PRO A 57 0.13 -9.96 -20.91
C PRO A 57 0.78 -9.11 -19.81
N ARG A 58 2.00 -8.63 -20.07
CA ARG A 58 2.81 -7.81 -19.15
C ARG A 58 3.36 -8.53 -17.92
N GLN A 59 2.90 -9.74 -17.63
CA GLN A 59 3.38 -10.54 -16.51
C GLN A 59 4.59 -11.39 -16.95
N HIS A 60 5.62 -11.39 -16.15
CA HIS A 60 6.88 -12.05 -16.46
C HIS A 60 7.31 -12.93 -15.30
N LEU A 61 7.23 -14.23 -15.48
CA LEU A 61 7.60 -15.24 -14.49
C LEU A 61 8.91 -15.92 -14.90
N TYR A 62 9.87 -15.96 -13.98
CA TYR A 62 11.18 -16.55 -14.21
C TYR A 62 11.62 -17.44 -13.06
N HIS A 63 12.28 -18.53 -13.39
CA HIS A 63 13.12 -19.26 -12.45
C HIS A 63 14.46 -18.54 -12.24
N ILE A 64 14.94 -18.55 -11.02
CA ILE A 64 16.28 -18.12 -10.66
C ILE A 64 17.15 -19.35 -10.65
N VAL A 65 18.07 -19.48 -11.61
CA VAL A 65 18.89 -20.68 -11.81
C VAL A 65 20.36 -20.37 -11.53
N ASP A 66 21.00 -21.20 -10.71
CA ASP A 66 22.45 -21.16 -10.54
C ASP A 66 23.13 -21.86 -11.73
N GLN A 67 23.79 -21.10 -12.59
CA GLN A 67 24.45 -21.62 -13.80
C GLN A 67 25.55 -22.65 -13.50
N ALA A 68 26.18 -22.61 -12.32
CA ALA A 68 27.24 -23.55 -11.98
C ALA A 68 26.73 -24.95 -11.67
N THR A 69 25.52 -25.03 -11.14
CA THR A 69 24.91 -26.30 -10.69
C THR A 69 23.71 -26.72 -11.52
N GLY A 70 23.12 -25.81 -12.31
CA GLY A 70 21.86 -26.00 -12.99
C GLY A 70 20.64 -26.02 -12.06
N CYS A 71 20.82 -25.76 -10.77
CA CYS A 71 19.72 -25.82 -9.79
C CYS A 71 18.83 -24.58 -9.87
N GLN A 72 17.54 -24.80 -9.82
CA GLN A 72 16.57 -23.74 -9.55
C GLN A 72 16.65 -23.36 -8.07
N VAL A 73 17.09 -22.14 -7.77
CA VAL A 73 17.29 -21.63 -6.40
C VAL A 73 16.20 -20.71 -5.92
N GLY A 74 15.27 -20.35 -6.82
CA GLY A 74 14.14 -19.48 -6.52
C GLY A 74 13.30 -19.15 -7.76
N ALA A 75 12.37 -18.21 -7.59
CA ALA A 75 11.56 -17.66 -8.66
C ALA A 75 11.36 -16.15 -8.45
N ILE A 76 11.07 -15.46 -9.54
CA ILE A 76 10.69 -14.05 -9.54
C ILE A 76 9.57 -13.80 -10.53
N TRP A 77 8.60 -13.02 -10.10
CA TRP A 77 7.48 -12.54 -10.93
C TRP A 77 7.43 -11.03 -10.89
N PHE A 78 7.34 -10.40 -12.05
CA PHE A 78 7.21 -8.95 -12.17
C PHE A 78 6.26 -8.55 -13.29
N ASP A 79 5.56 -7.44 -13.09
CA ASP A 79 4.75 -6.74 -14.10
C ASP A 79 5.58 -5.67 -14.80
N ILE A 80 5.33 -5.43 -16.06
CA ILE A 80 5.89 -4.30 -16.79
C ILE A 80 4.78 -3.31 -17.12
N ALA A 81 4.92 -2.08 -16.65
CA ALA A 81 4.02 -0.97 -16.95
C ALA A 81 4.65 -0.02 -17.99
N PRO A 82 4.39 -0.23 -19.32
CA PRO A 82 5.05 0.52 -20.38
C PRO A 82 4.80 2.04 -20.31
N HIS A 83 3.60 2.43 -19.91
CA HIS A 83 3.18 3.83 -19.84
C HIS A 83 3.93 4.67 -18.78
N ILE A 84 4.55 4.01 -17.80
CA ILE A 84 5.40 4.65 -16.77
C ILE A 84 6.84 4.14 -16.81
N HIS A 85 7.20 3.36 -17.83
CA HIS A 85 8.55 2.80 -18.06
C HIS A 85 9.16 2.16 -16.80
N ARG A 86 8.36 1.36 -16.10
CA ARG A 86 8.74 0.72 -14.83
C ARG A 86 8.35 -0.75 -14.81
N ALA A 87 9.22 -1.57 -14.23
CA ALA A 87 8.87 -2.91 -13.76
C ALA A 87 8.40 -2.85 -12.30
N PHE A 88 7.49 -3.74 -11.92
CA PHE A 88 7.06 -3.91 -10.53
C PHE A 88 7.17 -5.37 -10.13
N VAL A 89 8.00 -5.66 -9.11
CA VAL A 89 8.16 -7.02 -8.59
C VAL A 89 6.92 -7.39 -7.78
N MET A 90 6.18 -8.36 -8.27
CA MET A 90 4.99 -8.92 -7.66
C MET A 90 5.35 -10.00 -6.64
N ASP A 91 6.33 -10.85 -6.97
CA ASP A 91 6.85 -11.89 -6.10
C ASP A 91 8.35 -12.10 -6.30
N PHE A 92 9.05 -12.35 -5.20
CA PHE A 92 10.48 -12.66 -5.21
C PHE A 92 10.82 -13.66 -4.11
N LEU A 93 11.11 -14.88 -4.50
CA LEU A 93 11.36 -15.98 -3.58
C LEU A 93 12.71 -16.65 -3.86
N ILE A 94 13.58 -16.71 -2.85
CA ILE A 94 14.70 -17.64 -2.81
C ILE A 94 14.28 -18.84 -1.94
N TYR A 95 14.35 -20.03 -2.48
CA TYR A 95 13.96 -21.25 -1.79
C TYR A 95 14.81 -21.47 -0.53
N GLN A 96 14.18 -21.98 0.52
CA GLN A 96 14.79 -22.05 1.86
C GLN A 96 16.21 -22.67 1.89
N PRO A 97 16.53 -23.78 1.19
CA PRO A 97 17.87 -24.37 1.21
C PRO A 97 18.96 -23.48 0.60
N PHE A 98 18.56 -22.47 -0.18
CA PHE A 98 19.49 -21.60 -0.91
C PHE A 98 19.61 -20.19 -0.32
N ARG A 99 18.84 -19.88 0.75
CA ARG A 99 18.90 -18.58 1.41
C ARG A 99 20.25 -18.30 2.06
N ARG A 100 20.58 -17.02 2.24
CA ARG A 100 21.82 -16.53 2.89
C ARG A 100 23.13 -16.91 2.18
N ARG A 101 23.04 -17.24 0.89
CA ARG A 101 24.19 -17.58 0.02
C ARG A 101 24.44 -16.52 -1.06
N GLY A 102 23.82 -15.32 -0.96
CA GLY A 102 23.98 -14.23 -1.92
C GLY A 102 23.11 -14.34 -3.18
N TYR A 103 22.31 -15.38 -3.34
CA TYR A 103 21.45 -15.57 -4.51
C TYR A 103 20.44 -14.44 -4.70
N GLY A 104 19.84 -13.92 -3.63
CA GLY A 104 18.92 -12.79 -3.71
C GLY A 104 19.55 -11.53 -4.32
N THR A 105 20.78 -11.21 -3.91
CA THR A 105 21.52 -10.08 -4.50
C THR A 105 21.81 -10.30 -5.98
N GLN A 106 22.27 -11.49 -6.36
CA GLN A 106 22.57 -11.82 -7.76
C GLN A 106 21.31 -11.82 -8.63
N ALA A 107 20.19 -12.32 -8.12
CA ALA A 107 18.93 -12.34 -8.83
C ALA A 107 18.36 -10.93 -9.08
N LEU A 108 18.46 -10.02 -8.09
CA LEU A 108 18.07 -8.62 -8.28
C LEU A 108 18.96 -7.91 -9.29
N LEU A 109 20.28 -8.15 -9.29
CA LEU A 109 21.18 -7.61 -10.32
C LEU A 109 20.79 -8.11 -11.71
N ALA A 110 20.52 -9.41 -11.87
CA ALA A 110 20.07 -9.97 -13.13
C ALA A 110 18.70 -9.41 -13.59
N LEU A 111 17.79 -9.13 -12.64
CA LEU A 111 16.54 -8.44 -12.94
C LEU A 111 16.78 -7.00 -13.41
N GLU A 112 17.66 -6.25 -12.72
CA GLU A 112 17.99 -4.88 -13.08
C GLU A 112 18.55 -4.80 -14.50
N ASP A 113 19.44 -5.72 -14.88
CA ASP A 113 19.99 -5.80 -16.23
C ASP A 113 18.90 -6.14 -17.26
N LEU A 114 18.06 -7.12 -16.98
CA LEU A 114 16.93 -7.49 -17.83
C LEU A 114 15.94 -6.34 -18.06
N VAL A 115 15.65 -5.56 -17.02
CA VAL A 115 14.75 -4.41 -17.06
C VAL A 115 15.37 -3.26 -17.89
N ARG A 116 16.69 -2.99 -17.74
CA ARG A 116 17.42 -2.03 -18.57
C ARG A 116 17.44 -2.41 -20.03
N GLU A 117 17.75 -3.68 -20.34
CA GLU A 117 17.76 -4.20 -21.72
C GLU A 117 16.43 -4.03 -22.44
N ARG A 118 15.33 -4.04 -21.69
CA ARG A 118 13.98 -3.78 -22.20
C ARG A 118 13.60 -2.30 -22.29
N GLY A 119 14.52 -1.39 -21.97
CA GLY A 119 14.31 0.05 -22.06
C GLY A 119 13.50 0.66 -20.89
N TYR A 120 13.43 -0.04 -19.76
CA TYR A 120 12.79 0.48 -18.56
C TYR A 120 13.85 1.00 -17.58
N TYR A 121 13.51 2.07 -16.85
CA TYR A 121 14.48 2.80 -16.01
C TYR A 121 14.18 2.75 -14.52
N ALA A 122 13.18 2.00 -14.08
CA ALA A 122 12.89 1.87 -12.66
C ALA A 122 12.30 0.50 -12.31
N ILE A 123 12.58 0.05 -11.11
CA ILE A 123 11.95 -1.14 -10.50
C ILE A 123 11.28 -0.71 -9.20
N GLY A 124 9.99 -1.01 -9.08
CA GLY A 124 9.23 -0.91 -7.83
C GLY A 124 8.97 -2.29 -7.23
N LEU A 125 8.75 -2.32 -5.95
CA LEU A 125 8.31 -3.51 -5.21
C LEU A 125 7.55 -3.10 -3.96
N HIS A 126 6.80 -4.05 -3.41
CA HIS A 126 6.38 -3.91 -2.02
C HIS A 126 6.95 -5.06 -1.17
N VAL A 127 7.12 -4.81 0.12
CA VAL A 127 7.63 -5.79 1.09
C VAL A 127 6.87 -5.64 2.40
N LEU A 128 6.59 -6.76 3.05
CA LEU A 128 5.97 -6.75 4.37
C LEU A 128 6.84 -6.00 5.39
N GLY A 129 6.21 -5.25 6.27
CA GLY A 129 6.89 -4.40 7.25
C GLY A 129 7.82 -5.15 8.19
N ASP A 130 7.48 -6.38 8.53
CA ASP A 130 8.24 -7.29 9.39
C ASP A 130 9.30 -8.12 8.64
N ASN A 131 9.26 -8.18 7.30
CA ASN A 131 10.25 -8.90 6.50
C ASN A 131 11.61 -8.16 6.47
N THR A 132 12.22 -8.07 7.66
CA THR A 132 13.52 -7.40 7.85
C THR A 132 14.63 -7.95 6.94
N PRO A 133 14.73 -9.26 6.66
CA PRO A 133 15.76 -9.76 5.74
C PRO A 133 15.61 -9.22 4.31
N ALA A 134 14.40 -9.17 3.76
CA ALA A 134 14.14 -8.63 2.43
C ALA A 134 14.37 -7.12 2.38
N ARG A 135 13.87 -6.38 3.38
CA ARG A 135 14.08 -4.92 3.48
C ARG A 135 15.57 -4.57 3.47
N ARG A 136 16.39 -5.25 4.29
CA ARG A 136 17.86 -5.06 4.30
C ARG A 136 18.52 -5.38 2.96
N LEU A 137 18.00 -6.38 2.24
CA LEU A 137 18.49 -6.69 0.90
C LEU A 137 18.20 -5.54 -0.07
N TYR A 138 16.97 -5.04 -0.10
CA TYR A 138 16.58 -3.95 -0.97
C TYR A 138 17.31 -2.64 -0.64
N ASP A 139 17.45 -2.30 0.65
CA ASP A 139 18.24 -1.13 1.09
C ASP A 139 19.69 -1.23 0.59
N LYS A 140 20.33 -2.40 0.75
CA LYS A 140 21.69 -2.66 0.26
C LYS A 140 21.80 -2.54 -1.26
N MET A 141 20.75 -2.88 -1.98
CA MET A 141 20.67 -2.78 -3.44
C MET A 141 20.34 -1.36 -3.94
N GLY A 142 20.14 -0.40 -3.03
CA GLY A 142 19.87 1.00 -3.36
C GLY A 142 18.40 1.30 -3.66
N TYR A 143 17.48 0.42 -3.29
CA TYR A 143 16.06 0.73 -3.30
C TYR A 143 15.74 1.72 -2.18
N VAL A 144 14.95 2.73 -2.47
CA VAL A 144 14.51 3.74 -1.50
C VAL A 144 13.02 3.57 -1.18
N GLN A 145 12.69 3.71 0.09
CA GLN A 145 11.30 3.65 0.53
C GLN A 145 10.55 4.90 0.04
N THR A 146 9.45 4.69 -0.67
CA THR A 146 8.59 5.75 -1.21
C THR A 146 7.36 5.99 -0.36
N ASN A 147 6.66 4.93 -0.01
CA ASN A 147 5.45 4.98 0.81
C ASN A 147 5.32 3.71 1.65
N LEU A 148 4.39 3.74 2.58
CA LEU A 148 4.11 2.64 3.50
C LEU A 148 2.62 2.57 3.86
N TYR A 149 2.19 1.39 4.25
CA TYR A 149 0.97 1.23 5.03
C TYR A 149 1.34 1.07 6.50
N ALA A 150 0.63 1.80 7.36
CA ALA A 150 0.73 1.67 8.81
C ALA A 150 -0.66 1.39 9.40
N ALA A 151 -0.78 0.37 10.23
CA ALA A 151 -2.03 -0.07 10.82
C ALA A 151 -1.98 -0.06 12.34
N LEU A 152 -3.09 0.32 12.96
CA LEU A 152 -3.42 0.06 14.35
C LEU A 152 -4.58 -0.93 14.37
N THR A 153 -4.36 -2.15 14.88
CA THR A 153 -5.39 -3.18 15.00
C THR A 153 -5.99 -3.17 16.41
N PHE A 154 -7.30 -3.22 16.49
CA PHE A 154 -8.01 -3.27 17.77
C PHE A 154 -8.14 -4.73 18.22
N ASN A 155 -7.42 -5.11 19.28
CA ASN A 155 -7.49 -6.42 19.90
C ASN A 155 -8.42 -6.36 21.10
N GLY A 156 -9.75 -6.51 20.90
CA GLY A 156 -10.78 -6.76 21.92
C GLY A 156 -10.82 -5.93 23.22
N ASP A 157 -9.67 -5.66 23.80
CA ASP A 157 -9.48 -4.76 24.94
C ASP A 157 -8.96 -3.41 24.44
N SER A 158 -9.57 -2.33 24.87
CA SER A 158 -9.22 -0.95 24.51
C SER A 158 -7.70 -0.72 24.64
N PRO A 159 -6.95 -0.48 23.56
CA PRO A 159 -5.51 -0.30 23.66
C PRO A 159 -5.11 1.05 24.26
N ASN A 160 -6.04 1.94 24.49
CA ASN A 160 -5.72 3.28 24.97
C ASN A 160 -6.34 3.57 26.34
N GLY A 161 -5.63 3.12 27.38
CA GLY A 161 -5.53 3.98 28.54
C GLY A 161 -5.11 5.36 28.05
N ALA A 162 -5.96 6.35 28.27
CA ALA A 162 -5.82 7.77 28.02
C ALA A 162 -4.48 8.17 27.35
N SER A 163 -4.46 8.21 26.04
CA SER A 163 -3.36 8.88 25.32
C SER A 163 -3.25 10.30 25.86
N PRO A 164 -2.05 10.80 26.16
CA PRO A 164 -1.90 12.12 26.74
C PRO A 164 -2.57 13.11 25.79
N ASN A 165 -3.65 13.73 26.29
CA ASN A 165 -4.41 14.74 25.60
C ASN A 165 -3.46 15.66 24.83
N ALA A 166 -3.59 15.69 23.51
CA ALA A 166 -2.88 16.65 22.67
C ALA A 166 -3.31 18.11 22.94
N GLY A 167 -4.02 18.34 24.05
CA GLY A 167 -4.53 19.63 24.47
C GLY A 167 -5.65 20.20 23.57
N ARG A 168 -6.14 19.39 22.62
CA ARG A 168 -7.23 19.73 21.70
C ARG A 168 -8.25 18.61 21.66
N THR A 169 -9.53 18.97 21.62
CA THR A 169 -10.64 18.04 21.35
C THR A 169 -11.23 18.40 20.01
N VAL A 170 -11.54 17.39 19.19
CA VAL A 170 -12.24 17.56 17.92
C VAL A 170 -13.39 16.57 17.81
N GLU A 171 -14.37 16.92 16.99
CA GLU A 171 -15.49 16.07 16.62
C GLU A 171 -15.42 15.76 15.13
N LEU A 172 -15.72 14.51 14.77
CA LEU A 172 -15.89 14.09 13.39
C LEU A 172 -17.37 14.17 13.01
N LEU A 173 -17.73 15.22 12.29
CA LEU A 173 -19.08 15.45 11.83
C LEU A 173 -19.24 14.96 10.40
N PRO A 174 -20.31 14.20 10.06
CA PRO A 174 -20.55 13.80 8.67
C PRO A 174 -20.55 15.02 7.73
N MET A 175 -19.76 14.92 6.65
CA MET A 175 -19.58 16.02 5.71
C MET A 175 -20.88 16.32 4.97
N GLN A 176 -21.30 17.57 4.95
CA GLN A 176 -22.50 18.02 4.23
C GLN A 176 -22.19 18.26 2.74
N ALA A 177 -23.22 18.22 1.88
CA ALA A 177 -23.07 18.35 0.43
C ALA A 177 -22.28 19.61 -0.01
N GLU A 178 -22.51 20.74 0.63
CA GLU A 178 -21.80 22.00 0.31
C GLU A 178 -20.30 21.93 0.66
N GLN A 179 -19.98 21.33 1.82
CA GLN A 179 -18.60 21.11 2.27
C GLN A 179 -17.88 20.11 1.35
N PHE A 180 -18.60 19.07 0.91
CA PHE A 180 -18.09 18.06 0.00
C PHE A 180 -17.62 18.65 -1.34
N GLN A 181 -18.38 19.57 -1.93
CA GLN A 181 -18.02 20.21 -3.19
C GLN A 181 -16.69 20.98 -3.06
N THR A 182 -16.54 21.75 -1.98
CA THR A 182 -15.32 22.49 -1.68
C THR A 182 -14.13 21.55 -1.42
N TYR A 183 -14.37 20.49 -0.68
CA TYR A 183 -13.38 19.47 -0.36
C TYR A 183 -12.88 18.74 -1.61
N CYS A 184 -13.77 18.21 -2.45
CA CYS A 184 -13.40 17.55 -3.70
C CYS A 184 -12.65 18.47 -4.67
N THR A 185 -13.05 19.75 -4.74
CA THR A 185 -12.31 20.72 -5.55
C THR A 185 -10.88 20.85 -5.07
N SER A 186 -10.68 20.96 -3.75
CA SER A 186 -9.33 21.06 -3.15
C SER A 186 -8.47 19.81 -3.32
N LEU A 187 -9.10 18.62 -3.30
CA LEU A 187 -8.44 17.34 -3.60
C LEU A 187 -7.99 17.29 -5.07
N ALA A 188 -8.91 17.62 -5.99
CA ALA A 188 -8.60 17.62 -7.42
C ALA A 188 -7.50 18.62 -7.78
N GLU A 189 -7.48 19.82 -7.18
CA GLU A 189 -6.40 20.78 -7.35
C GLU A 189 -5.06 20.29 -6.84
N ALA A 190 -5.04 19.61 -5.68
CA ALA A 190 -3.82 19.04 -5.12
C ALA A 190 -3.24 17.95 -6.03
N LEU A 191 -4.09 17.01 -6.46
CA LEU A 191 -3.71 15.94 -7.37
C LEU A 191 -3.24 16.47 -8.72
N ALA A 192 -3.98 17.41 -9.33
CA ALA A 192 -3.60 17.99 -10.60
C ALA A 192 -2.21 18.68 -10.53
N ARG A 193 -1.95 19.45 -9.48
CA ARG A 193 -0.63 20.11 -9.27
C ARG A 193 0.48 19.08 -9.12
N GLU A 194 0.24 18.01 -8.38
CA GLU A 194 1.22 16.94 -8.16
C GLU A 194 1.55 16.20 -9.47
N GLN A 195 0.53 15.78 -10.22
CA GLN A 195 0.69 15.03 -11.47
C GLN A 195 1.37 15.88 -12.57
N VAL A 196 1.08 17.19 -12.63
CA VAL A 196 1.77 18.11 -13.54
C VAL A 196 3.24 18.27 -13.12
N ARG A 197 3.52 18.44 -11.82
CA ARG A 197 4.89 18.56 -11.31
C ARG A 197 5.71 17.29 -11.55
N ALA A 198 5.09 16.15 -11.46
CA ALA A 198 5.70 14.85 -11.74
C ALA A 198 5.86 14.57 -13.26
N GLY A 199 5.32 15.42 -14.13
CA GLY A 199 5.37 15.23 -15.58
C GLY A 199 4.42 14.16 -16.12
N HIS A 200 3.51 13.67 -15.30
CA HIS A 200 2.57 12.60 -15.70
C HIS A 200 1.39 13.16 -16.51
N TRP A 201 0.93 14.37 -16.18
CA TRP A 201 -0.20 15.02 -16.85
C TRP A 201 0.18 16.39 -17.42
N GLY A 202 -0.36 16.71 -18.59
CA GLY A 202 -0.28 18.06 -19.15
C GLY A 202 -1.16 19.05 -18.37
N ALA A 203 -0.66 20.27 -18.14
CA ALA A 203 -1.34 21.28 -17.34
C ALA A 203 -2.75 21.60 -17.85
N GLY A 204 -2.98 21.54 -19.18
CA GLY A 204 -4.26 21.90 -19.80
C GLY A 204 -5.42 20.95 -19.48
N TYR A 205 -5.16 19.71 -19.10
CA TYR A 205 -6.21 18.72 -18.80
C TYR A 205 -6.09 18.09 -17.39
N ALA A 206 -5.03 18.42 -16.64
CA ALA A 206 -4.76 17.84 -15.34
C ALA A 206 -5.94 17.95 -14.35
N MET A 207 -6.60 19.09 -14.31
CA MET A 207 -7.75 19.33 -13.46
C MET A 207 -8.97 18.48 -13.85
N GLN A 208 -9.17 18.25 -15.15
CA GLN A 208 -10.24 17.38 -15.64
C GLN A 208 -9.98 15.94 -15.22
N MET A 209 -8.75 15.44 -15.42
CA MET A 209 -8.35 14.11 -15.01
C MET A 209 -8.50 13.88 -13.50
N ALA A 210 -8.06 14.84 -12.68
CA ALA A 210 -8.21 14.76 -11.24
C ALA A 210 -9.68 14.71 -10.78
N ARG A 211 -10.55 15.50 -11.41
CA ARG A 211 -11.99 15.45 -11.15
C ARG A 211 -12.61 14.11 -11.54
N GLN A 212 -12.23 13.54 -12.67
CA GLN A 212 -12.72 12.24 -13.13
C GLN A 212 -12.28 11.11 -12.17
N GLU A 213 -11.04 11.16 -11.69
CA GLU A 213 -10.55 10.18 -10.72
C GLU A 213 -11.38 10.19 -9.43
N TYR A 214 -11.59 11.36 -8.83
CA TYR A 214 -12.42 11.45 -7.63
C TYR A 214 -13.90 11.16 -7.87
N ALA A 215 -14.43 11.50 -9.04
CA ALA A 215 -15.81 11.11 -9.41
C ALA A 215 -15.95 9.58 -9.53
N GLY A 216 -14.93 8.89 -10.05
CA GLY A 216 -14.89 7.43 -10.09
C GLY A 216 -14.84 6.79 -8.70
N ARG A 217 -14.06 7.37 -7.79
CA ARG A 217 -13.92 6.89 -6.40
C ARG A 217 -15.15 7.22 -5.55
N LEU A 218 -15.84 8.30 -5.82
CA LEU A 218 -17.00 8.80 -5.08
C LEU A 218 -18.22 8.96 -5.99
N PRO A 219 -18.72 7.88 -6.62
CA PRO A 219 -19.75 7.94 -7.66
C PRO A 219 -21.11 8.46 -7.15
N LYS A 220 -21.38 8.38 -5.84
CA LYS A 220 -22.55 8.96 -5.19
C LYS A 220 -22.19 10.16 -4.29
N GLY A 221 -21.06 10.79 -4.56
CA GLY A 221 -20.55 11.91 -3.77
C GLY A 221 -20.28 11.53 -2.32
N HIS A 222 -20.68 12.41 -1.38
CA HIS A 222 -20.51 12.16 0.06
C HIS A 222 -21.41 11.02 0.62
N GLN A 223 -22.29 10.46 -0.21
CA GLN A 223 -23.16 9.32 0.12
C GLN A 223 -22.68 8.02 -0.55
N THR A 224 -21.45 7.99 -1.07
CA THR A 224 -20.88 6.75 -1.62
C THR A 224 -20.77 5.71 -0.51
N PRO A 225 -21.33 4.50 -0.69
CA PRO A 225 -21.25 3.45 0.32
C PRO A 225 -19.80 3.16 0.72
N ASP A 226 -19.57 2.87 1.99
CA ASP A 226 -18.28 2.56 2.60
C ASP A 226 -17.23 3.68 2.53
N GLU A 227 -17.58 4.85 1.96
CA GLU A 227 -16.76 6.05 1.95
C GLU A 227 -17.26 7.02 3.02
N LEU A 228 -16.52 7.14 4.11
CA LEU A 228 -16.87 7.96 5.26
C LEU A 228 -16.13 9.30 5.15
N LEU A 229 -16.87 10.36 4.90
CA LEU A 229 -16.33 11.71 4.78
C LEU A 229 -16.76 12.56 5.97
N PHE A 230 -15.78 13.16 6.64
CA PHE A 230 -15.98 13.95 7.83
C PHE A 230 -15.43 15.38 7.68
N THR A 231 -16.14 16.30 8.28
CA THR A 231 -15.60 17.60 8.66
C THR A 231 -15.04 17.49 10.08
N ILE A 232 -13.79 17.93 10.30
CA ILE A 232 -13.16 17.96 11.61
C ILE A 232 -13.50 19.30 12.24
N ALA A 233 -14.25 19.26 13.33
CA ALA A 233 -14.68 20.45 14.06
C ALA A 233 -13.99 20.54 15.43
N ASP A 234 -13.52 21.73 15.80
CA ASP A 234 -13.15 22.06 17.17
C ASP A 234 -14.37 22.74 17.82
N PRO A 235 -14.98 22.18 18.89
CA PRO A 235 -16.15 22.77 19.51
C PRO A 235 -15.96 24.20 20.04
N ALA A 236 -14.71 24.62 20.24
CA ALA A 236 -14.39 25.98 20.65
C ALA A 236 -14.34 26.99 19.49
N LEU A 237 -14.46 26.51 18.25
CA LEU A 237 -14.36 27.35 17.05
C LEU A 237 -15.64 27.29 16.22
N SER A 238 -15.97 28.40 15.53
CA SER A 238 -17.12 28.48 14.65
C SER A 238 -16.88 27.89 13.25
N SER A 239 -15.63 27.59 12.91
CA SER A 239 -15.24 27.11 11.59
C SER A 239 -14.55 25.76 11.69
N PRO A 240 -14.72 24.87 10.68
CA PRO A 240 -14.03 23.60 10.62
C PRO A 240 -12.49 23.78 10.63
N VAL A 241 -11.80 22.86 11.29
CA VAL A 241 -10.33 22.85 11.37
C VAL A 241 -9.70 21.90 10.36
N GLY A 242 -10.51 21.04 9.71
CA GLY A 242 -10.01 20.09 8.72
C GLY A 242 -11.09 19.22 8.09
N ALA A 243 -10.65 18.25 7.33
CA ALA A 243 -11.46 17.21 6.72
C ALA A 243 -10.75 15.86 6.79
N LEU A 244 -11.54 14.80 6.81
CA LEU A 244 -11.07 13.42 6.85
C LEU A 244 -11.91 12.57 5.89
N TRP A 245 -11.24 11.76 5.07
CA TRP A 245 -11.87 10.76 4.22
C TRP A 245 -11.33 9.38 4.56
N VAL A 246 -12.22 8.45 4.81
CA VAL A 246 -11.95 7.09 5.23
C VAL A 246 -12.76 6.13 4.38
N THR A 247 -12.14 5.07 3.87
CA THR A 247 -12.82 3.94 3.23
C THR A 247 -12.96 2.80 4.24
N ARG A 248 -14.14 2.22 4.36
CA ARG A 248 -14.38 1.01 5.15
C ARG A 248 -14.26 -0.21 4.26
N ARG A 249 -13.24 -1.04 4.44
CA ARG A 249 -13.05 -2.31 3.69
C ARG A 249 -12.12 -3.25 4.45
N GLU A 250 -12.12 -4.50 4.02
CA GLU A 250 -11.13 -5.47 4.47
C GLU A 250 -9.72 -5.04 4.10
N PHE A 251 -8.80 -5.23 5.04
CA PHE A 251 -7.37 -4.95 4.87
C PHE A 251 -6.57 -5.77 5.89
N GLY A 252 -5.80 -6.75 5.40
CA GLY A 252 -5.02 -7.63 6.28
C GLY A 252 -5.91 -8.31 7.32
N GLY A 253 -6.94 -9.02 6.87
CA GLY A 253 -7.89 -9.78 7.66
C GLY A 253 -9.35 -9.54 7.31
N PRO A 254 -10.25 -10.46 7.70
CA PRO A 254 -11.66 -10.46 7.32
C PRO A 254 -12.49 -9.36 7.99
N THR A 255 -12.00 -8.77 9.08
CA THR A 255 -12.69 -7.68 9.75
C THR A 255 -12.40 -6.36 9.05
N PRO A 256 -13.42 -5.64 8.53
CA PRO A 256 -13.21 -4.36 7.87
C PRO A 256 -12.47 -3.36 8.77
N LYS A 257 -11.57 -2.57 8.19
CA LYS A 257 -10.83 -1.50 8.85
C LYS A 257 -11.16 -0.14 8.25
N ALA A 258 -10.87 0.90 8.99
CA ALA A 258 -10.95 2.29 8.55
C ALA A 258 -9.65 2.67 7.82
N ILE A 259 -9.68 2.76 6.50
CA ILE A 259 -8.51 3.11 5.69
C ILE A 259 -8.54 4.60 5.38
N VAL A 260 -7.60 5.34 5.92
CA VAL A 260 -7.50 6.78 5.73
C VAL A 260 -7.02 7.09 4.32
N GLN A 261 -7.88 7.75 3.54
CA GLN A 261 -7.62 8.18 2.17
C GLN A 261 -7.05 9.61 2.13
N ASP A 262 -7.53 10.48 2.99
CA ASP A 262 -7.03 11.85 3.17
C ASP A 262 -7.29 12.32 4.60
N LEU A 263 -6.30 12.94 5.23
CA LEU A 263 -6.41 13.65 6.50
C LEU A 263 -5.83 15.04 6.33
N ARG A 264 -6.68 16.02 6.25
CA ARG A 264 -6.32 17.40 5.99
C ARG A 264 -6.68 18.30 7.15
N ILE A 265 -5.68 18.95 7.72
CA ILE A 265 -5.88 20.05 8.68
C ILE A 265 -5.64 21.37 7.94
N TYR A 266 -6.62 22.26 8.00
CA TYR A 266 -6.53 23.56 7.36
C TYR A 266 -5.44 24.42 8.03
N PRO A 267 -4.85 25.39 7.32
CA PRO A 267 -3.78 26.23 7.86
C PRO A 267 -4.22 26.92 9.16
N SER A 268 -3.66 26.46 10.28
CA SER A 268 -3.93 27.04 11.61
C SER A 268 -2.74 26.82 12.54
N ARG A 269 -2.65 27.61 13.61
CA ARG A 269 -1.71 27.33 14.70
C ARG A 269 -2.11 26.01 15.35
N GLY A 270 -1.14 25.12 15.59
CA GLY A 270 -1.39 23.84 16.25
C GLY A 270 -1.77 22.68 15.31
N ARG A 271 -1.43 22.72 14.03
CA ARG A 271 -1.73 21.68 13.04
C ARG A 271 -1.46 20.27 13.56
N LYS A 272 -0.31 20.03 14.20
CA LYS A 272 0.07 18.72 14.74
C LYS A 272 -0.89 18.24 15.83
N ALA A 273 -1.32 19.15 16.73
CA ALA A 273 -2.26 18.82 17.80
C ALA A 273 -3.64 18.42 17.22
N TYR A 274 -4.10 19.12 16.18
CA TYR A 274 -5.34 18.76 15.48
C TYR A 274 -5.22 17.44 14.71
N GLN A 275 -4.06 17.14 14.10
CA GLN A 275 -3.82 15.83 13.47
C GLN A 275 -3.96 14.69 14.48
N ILE A 276 -3.30 14.81 15.63
CA ILE A 276 -3.38 13.82 16.71
C ILE A 276 -4.82 13.67 17.20
N ALA A 277 -5.50 14.77 17.50
CA ALA A 277 -6.88 14.74 17.98
C ALA A 277 -7.83 14.10 16.96
N ALA A 278 -7.67 14.40 15.67
CA ALA A 278 -8.49 13.80 14.60
C ALA A 278 -8.23 12.29 14.44
N ILE A 279 -6.98 11.84 14.60
CA ILE A 279 -6.63 10.41 14.54
C ILE A 279 -7.28 9.67 15.73
N HIS A 280 -7.20 10.19 16.94
CA HIS A 280 -7.84 9.57 18.10
C HIS A 280 -9.38 9.59 17.98
N ALA A 281 -9.96 10.67 17.46
CA ALA A 281 -11.40 10.70 17.20
C ALA A 281 -11.82 9.66 16.15
N LEU A 282 -10.97 9.40 15.15
CA LEU A 282 -11.19 8.32 14.18
C LEU A 282 -11.08 6.94 14.84
N GLU A 283 -10.09 6.73 15.69
CA GLU A 283 -9.91 5.46 16.44
C GLU A 283 -11.17 5.16 17.29
N ASP A 284 -11.64 6.16 18.04
CA ASP A 284 -12.87 6.04 18.83
C ASP A 284 -14.10 5.77 17.96
N TYR A 285 -14.19 6.43 16.79
CA TYR A 285 -15.27 6.22 15.84
C TYR A 285 -15.23 4.81 15.25
N ALA A 286 -14.06 4.34 14.83
CA ALA A 286 -13.86 3.01 14.26
C ALA A 286 -14.18 1.90 15.28
N GLN A 287 -13.81 2.07 16.56
CA GLN A 287 -14.16 1.15 17.64
C GLN A 287 -15.68 1.09 17.86
N LYS A 288 -16.37 2.22 17.86
CA LYS A 288 -17.85 2.28 17.99
C LYS A 288 -18.54 1.54 16.84
N LEU A 289 -17.95 1.52 15.65
CA LEU A 289 -18.44 0.76 14.49
C LEU A 289 -17.94 -0.69 14.46
N GLN A 290 -17.24 -1.15 15.49
CA GLN A 290 -16.65 -2.50 15.57
C GLN A 290 -15.74 -2.84 14.39
N LEU A 291 -15.04 -1.84 13.84
CA LEU A 291 -14.01 -2.06 12.84
C LEU A 291 -12.77 -2.68 13.47
N GLY A 292 -12.01 -3.47 12.70
CA GLY A 292 -10.82 -4.17 13.16
C GLY A 292 -9.60 -3.27 13.37
N GLY A 293 -9.70 -1.96 13.07
CA GLY A 293 -8.58 -1.03 13.24
C GLY A 293 -8.62 0.16 12.29
N VAL A 294 -7.53 0.92 12.31
CA VAL A 294 -7.29 2.07 11.42
C VAL A 294 -6.03 1.86 10.62
N VAL A 295 -6.05 2.18 9.34
CA VAL A 295 -4.92 2.02 8.41
C VAL A 295 -4.64 3.34 7.71
N PHE A 296 -3.37 3.71 7.63
CA PHE A 296 -2.88 4.83 6.84
C PHE A 296 -2.04 4.36 5.67
N HIS A 297 -2.24 4.97 4.50
CA HIS A 297 -1.28 4.94 3.39
C HIS A 297 -0.53 6.27 3.38
N LEU A 298 0.78 6.24 3.57
CA LEU A 298 1.59 7.43 3.84
C LEU A 298 2.81 7.47 2.93
N PHE A 299 3.16 8.65 2.44
CA PHE A 299 4.46 8.86 1.82
C PHE A 299 5.54 8.94 2.89
N SER A 300 6.67 8.27 2.66
CA SER A 300 7.73 8.09 3.68
C SER A 300 8.39 9.40 4.11
N ASN A 301 8.35 10.42 3.27
CA ASN A 301 8.91 11.75 3.54
C ASN A 301 7.93 12.70 4.25
N GLU A 302 6.68 12.30 4.45
CA GLU A 302 5.68 13.13 5.12
C GLU A 302 5.85 13.16 6.64
N PRO A 303 5.69 14.34 7.28
CA PRO A 303 5.70 14.43 8.74
C PRO A 303 4.62 13.57 9.41
N LEU A 304 3.50 13.32 8.72
CA LEU A 304 2.41 12.46 9.21
C LEU A 304 2.86 11.01 9.38
N ALA A 305 3.71 10.48 8.48
CA ALA A 305 4.23 9.12 8.61
C ALA A 305 5.00 8.93 9.92
N ARG A 306 5.89 9.87 10.25
CA ARG A 306 6.62 9.85 11.53
C ARG A 306 5.71 10.01 12.74
N LEU A 307 4.68 10.85 12.63
CA LEU A 307 3.71 11.02 13.70
C LEU A 307 2.97 9.73 13.98
N VAL A 308 2.43 9.10 12.95
CA VAL A 308 1.62 7.87 13.04
C VAL A 308 2.46 6.70 13.56
N VAL A 309 3.63 6.47 12.98
CA VAL A 309 4.48 5.31 13.33
C VAL A 309 5.24 5.53 14.65
N ASP A 310 5.94 6.67 14.81
CA ASP A 310 6.86 6.85 15.93
C ASP A 310 6.16 7.31 17.23
N LYS A 311 4.96 7.90 17.12
CA LYS A 311 4.29 8.55 18.27
C LYS A 311 2.92 7.96 18.61
N LEU A 312 2.19 7.43 17.62
CA LEU A 312 0.84 6.91 17.84
C LEU A 312 0.76 5.38 17.84
N GLY A 313 1.90 4.69 17.73
CA GLY A 313 1.99 3.24 17.90
C GLY A 313 1.44 2.41 16.74
N TYR A 314 1.28 3.01 15.56
CA TYR A 314 0.90 2.26 14.37
C TYR A 314 2.07 1.39 13.87
N HIS A 315 1.78 0.16 13.51
CA HIS A 315 2.76 -0.77 12.98
C HIS A 315 2.83 -0.66 11.45
N VAL A 316 4.04 -0.62 10.90
CA VAL A 316 4.23 -0.67 9.44
C VAL A 316 3.91 -2.07 8.96
N THR A 317 2.87 -2.21 8.14
CA THR A 317 2.44 -3.51 7.57
C THR A 317 3.10 -3.78 6.23
N ASN A 318 3.21 -2.76 5.39
CA ASN A 318 3.79 -2.88 4.05
C ASN A 318 4.65 -1.65 3.75
N VAL A 319 5.75 -1.86 3.04
CA VAL A 319 6.66 -0.83 2.57
C VAL A 319 6.78 -0.91 1.05
N PHE A 320 6.59 0.20 0.37
CA PHE A 320 6.86 0.31 -1.06
C PHE A 320 8.25 0.89 -1.26
N MET A 321 9.02 0.25 -2.11
CA MET A 321 10.39 0.67 -2.41
C MET A 321 10.59 0.77 -3.91
N THR A 322 11.40 1.73 -4.33
CA THR A 322 11.70 1.95 -5.75
C THR A 322 13.18 2.19 -5.93
N LYS A 323 13.73 1.68 -7.03
CA LYS A 323 15.08 1.99 -7.50
C LYS A 323 15.00 2.51 -8.92
N THR A 324 15.61 3.67 -9.17
CA THR A 324 15.87 4.15 -10.53
C THR A 324 17.12 3.45 -11.06
N LEU A 325 17.09 2.96 -12.28
CA LEU A 325 18.19 2.30 -12.95
C LEU A 325 18.89 3.35 -13.84
N GLU A 326 20.14 3.61 -13.55
CA GLU A 326 21.00 4.46 -14.37
C GLU A 326 21.49 3.71 -15.62
#